data_2c6b70ff12a014e6d5a6be6d0f4795a9
#
_entry.id   2c6b70ff12a014e6d5a6be6d0f4795a9
#
_cell.length_a   1.000
_cell.length_b   1.000
_cell.length_c   1.000
_cell.angle_alpha   90.00
_cell.angle_beta   90.00
_cell.angle_gamma   90.00
#
_symmetry.space_group_name_H-M   'P 1'
#
loop_
_entity.id
_entity.type
_entity.pdbx_description
1 polymer ?
#
loop_
_entity_poly.entity_id
_entity_poly.type
_entity_poly.pdbx_seq_one_letter_code
_entity_poly.pdbx_strand_id
1 'polypeptide(L)'
;MGSDYFRQVTETTPTRFWINNPSAGEMERAIDAGAISCTTNPAYCSKLLRSEPQYIHGVIDRVIATVDNDDEAADLVYQECAARIMKGFLPLHEQSGRVDGWVTIQDDPRRDEDAKAIMDATLRHAKLGRNYMAKIPVISSGIASIGELVRRDMAVCATEMFSVAQTLQICELYQ
;
A
#
# COMPACT_ATOMS: atom_id res chain seq x y z
N MET A 1 -12.50 22.41 -14.16
CA MET A 1 -11.62 23.07 -13.19
C MET A 1 -11.40 22.09 -12.05
N GLY A 2 -10.32 21.33 -12.06
CA GLY A 2 -9.90 20.57 -10.88
C GLY A 2 -9.56 21.57 -9.78
N SER A 3 -10.04 21.35 -8.58
CA SER A 3 -9.72 22.29 -7.50
C SER A 3 -8.24 22.16 -7.18
N ASP A 4 -7.47 23.24 -7.28
CA ASP A 4 -6.09 23.34 -6.78
C ASP A 4 -6.00 23.18 -5.25
N TYR A 5 -7.11 22.82 -4.61
CA TYR A 5 -7.23 22.76 -3.16
C TYR A 5 -6.17 21.87 -2.53
N PHE A 6 -6.05 20.62 -2.95
CA PHE A 6 -5.08 19.69 -2.34
C PHE A 6 -3.63 20.11 -2.63
N ARG A 7 -3.38 20.68 -3.81
CA ARG A 7 -2.07 21.22 -4.15
C ARG A 7 -1.74 22.42 -3.26
N GLN A 8 -2.66 23.36 -3.10
CA GLN A 8 -2.51 24.49 -2.19
C GLN A 8 -2.31 24.06 -0.73
N VAL A 9 -3.06 23.05 -0.27
CA VAL A 9 -2.88 22.49 1.08
C VAL A 9 -1.47 21.93 1.24
N THR A 10 -0.96 21.19 0.27
CA THR A 10 0.39 20.64 0.30
C THR A 10 1.48 21.71 0.29
N GLU A 11 1.28 22.81 -0.45
CA GLU A 11 2.23 23.92 -0.57
C GLU A 11 2.25 24.83 0.66
N THR A 12 1.10 25.00 1.32
CA THR A 12 0.93 26.02 2.39
C THR A 12 0.87 25.41 3.80
N THR A 13 0.77 24.09 3.92
CA THR A 13 0.66 23.38 5.21
C THR A 13 1.52 22.12 5.23
N PRO A 14 1.79 21.53 6.39
CA PRO A 14 2.45 20.23 6.48
C PRO A 14 1.54 19.05 6.09
N THR A 15 0.27 19.28 5.76
CA THR A 15 -0.68 18.23 5.38
C THR A 15 -0.34 17.65 4.00
N ARG A 16 -0.41 16.33 3.88
CA ARG A 16 -0.16 15.60 2.64
C ARG A 16 -1.38 14.76 2.28
N PHE A 17 -1.73 14.75 0.99
CA PHE A 17 -2.88 14.01 0.47
C PHE A 17 -2.43 12.66 -0.09
N TRP A 18 -3.00 11.59 0.45
CA TRP A 18 -2.86 10.23 -0.06
C TRP A 18 -4.22 9.71 -0.54
N ILE A 19 -4.26 9.06 -1.70
CA ILE A 19 -5.47 8.39 -2.16
C ILE A 19 -5.51 6.94 -1.64
N ASN A 20 -6.72 6.41 -1.42
CA ASN A 20 -6.92 5.04 -0.96
C ASN A 20 -7.67 4.19 -1.98
N ASN A 21 -7.13 3.01 -2.32
CA ASN A 21 -7.75 2.03 -3.22
C ASN A 21 -8.30 2.63 -4.53
N PRO A 22 -7.54 3.41 -5.31
CA PRO A 22 -8.08 4.08 -6.50
C PRO A 22 -8.28 3.10 -7.67
N SER A 23 -9.35 3.31 -8.46
CA SER A 23 -9.39 2.83 -9.84
C SER A 23 -8.34 3.57 -10.70
N ALA A 24 -8.06 3.10 -11.92
CA ALA A 24 -7.08 3.76 -12.79
C ALA A 24 -7.41 5.25 -13.01
N GLY A 25 -8.65 5.57 -13.38
CA GLY A 25 -9.06 6.95 -13.59
C GLY A 25 -9.14 7.79 -12.32
N GLU A 26 -9.39 7.20 -11.14
CA GLU A 26 -9.29 7.90 -9.86
C GLU A 26 -7.84 8.21 -9.52
N MET A 27 -6.90 7.30 -9.79
CA MET A 27 -5.47 7.49 -9.57
C MET A 27 -4.93 8.68 -10.36
N GLU A 28 -5.22 8.73 -11.67
CA GLU A 28 -4.79 9.84 -12.52
C GLU A 28 -5.32 11.19 -12.02
N ARG A 29 -6.62 11.27 -11.75
CA ARG A 29 -7.23 12.51 -11.20
C ARG A 29 -6.67 12.90 -9.84
N ALA A 30 -6.33 11.92 -8.99
CA ALA A 30 -5.77 12.20 -7.67
C ALA A 30 -4.35 12.75 -7.77
N ILE A 31 -3.52 12.20 -8.64
CA ILE A 31 -2.16 12.70 -8.92
C ILE A 31 -2.23 14.13 -9.46
N ASP A 32 -3.10 14.38 -10.44
CA ASP A 32 -3.32 15.73 -10.99
C ASP A 32 -3.81 16.73 -9.94
N ALA A 33 -4.61 16.26 -8.97
CA ALA A 33 -5.09 17.09 -7.86
C ALA A 33 -4.05 17.29 -6.74
N GLY A 34 -2.89 16.63 -6.80
CA GLY A 34 -1.83 16.76 -5.81
C GLY A 34 -1.72 15.63 -4.80
N ALA A 35 -2.27 14.45 -5.09
CA ALA A 35 -1.99 13.26 -4.29
C ALA A 35 -0.51 12.88 -4.43
N ILE A 36 0.15 12.71 -3.30
CA ILE A 36 1.59 12.40 -3.29
C ILE A 36 1.89 10.91 -3.14
N SER A 37 0.95 10.09 -2.69
CA SER A 37 1.13 8.65 -2.46
C SER A 37 -0.23 7.94 -2.43
N CYS A 38 -0.20 6.61 -2.30
CA CYS A 38 -1.40 5.79 -2.29
C CYS A 38 -1.35 4.74 -1.17
N THR A 39 -2.50 4.53 -0.54
CA THR A 39 -2.71 3.36 0.33
C THR A 39 -3.57 2.32 -0.37
N THR A 40 -3.27 1.04 -0.13
CA THR A 40 -4.16 -0.07 -0.48
C THR A 40 -4.43 -0.99 0.71
N ASN A 41 -5.43 -1.83 0.57
CA ASN A 41 -5.77 -2.90 1.51
C ASN A 41 -6.52 -4.02 0.75
N PRO A 42 -6.75 -5.21 1.34
CA PRO A 42 -7.39 -6.33 0.65
C PRO A 42 -8.77 -6.03 0.02
N ALA A 43 -9.53 -5.05 0.57
CA ALA A 43 -10.81 -4.63 -0.02
C ALA A 43 -10.68 -3.98 -1.40
N TYR A 44 -9.46 -3.70 -1.87
CA TYR A 44 -9.20 -3.12 -3.17
C TYR A 44 -9.73 -3.99 -4.32
N CYS A 45 -9.49 -5.31 -4.27
CA CYS A 45 -10.00 -6.23 -5.28
C CYS A 45 -11.54 -6.21 -5.36
N SER A 46 -12.21 -6.18 -4.20
CA SER A 46 -13.67 -6.05 -4.15
C SER A 46 -14.20 -4.73 -4.73
N LYS A 47 -13.45 -3.63 -4.58
CA LYS A 47 -13.76 -2.37 -5.25
C LYS A 47 -13.62 -2.50 -6.76
N LEU A 48 -12.53 -3.10 -7.24
CA LEU A 48 -12.28 -3.26 -8.68
C LEU A 48 -13.32 -4.15 -9.36
N LEU A 49 -13.84 -5.18 -8.69
CA LEU A 49 -14.95 -5.99 -9.21
C LEU A 49 -16.19 -5.15 -9.58
N ARG A 50 -16.39 -4.02 -8.91
CA ARG A 50 -17.50 -3.10 -9.20
C ARG A 50 -17.14 -1.97 -10.17
N SER A 51 -15.92 -1.44 -10.06
CA SER A 51 -15.51 -0.25 -10.82
C SER A 51 -14.79 -0.56 -12.12
N GLU A 52 -14.08 -1.69 -12.20
CA GLU A 52 -13.30 -2.11 -13.36
C GLU A 52 -13.43 -3.63 -13.60
N PRO A 53 -14.67 -4.18 -13.77
CA PRO A 53 -14.90 -5.63 -13.80
C PRO A 53 -14.11 -6.34 -14.90
N GLN A 54 -14.00 -5.75 -16.08
CA GLN A 54 -13.26 -6.36 -17.19
C GLN A 54 -11.77 -6.52 -16.88
N TYR A 55 -11.17 -5.51 -16.20
CA TYR A 55 -9.77 -5.57 -15.80
C TYR A 55 -9.55 -6.66 -14.74
N ILE A 56 -10.31 -6.62 -13.64
CA ILE A 56 -10.08 -7.54 -12.52
C ILE A 56 -10.39 -8.99 -12.91
N HIS A 57 -11.42 -9.26 -13.73
CA HIS A 57 -11.70 -10.61 -14.23
C HIS A 57 -10.54 -11.12 -15.09
N GLY A 58 -9.97 -10.30 -15.97
CA GLY A 58 -8.81 -10.69 -16.75
C GLY A 58 -7.56 -10.97 -15.90
N VAL A 59 -7.40 -10.28 -14.76
CA VAL A 59 -6.34 -10.61 -13.76
C VAL A 59 -6.63 -11.96 -13.11
N ILE A 60 -7.85 -12.17 -12.63
CA ILE A 60 -8.26 -13.42 -11.97
C ILE A 60 -8.05 -14.60 -12.93
N ASP A 61 -8.55 -14.52 -14.17
CA ASP A 61 -8.45 -15.60 -15.16
C ASP A 61 -6.98 -16.02 -15.43
N ARG A 62 -6.06 -15.03 -15.49
CA ARG A 62 -4.63 -15.33 -15.66
C ARG A 62 -4.04 -16.02 -14.45
N VAL A 63 -4.37 -15.54 -13.25
CA VAL A 63 -3.80 -16.06 -12.01
C VAL A 63 -4.28 -17.49 -11.74
N ILE A 64 -5.59 -17.76 -11.82
CA ILE A 64 -6.13 -19.10 -11.56
C ILE A 64 -5.69 -20.14 -12.60
N ALA A 65 -5.20 -19.71 -13.76
CA ALA A 65 -4.59 -20.60 -14.73
C ALA A 65 -3.19 -21.10 -14.32
N THR A 66 -2.59 -20.49 -13.27
CA THR A 66 -1.20 -20.78 -12.86
C THR A 66 -1.09 -21.36 -11.45
N VAL A 67 -2.11 -21.20 -10.61
CA VAL A 67 -2.14 -21.71 -9.23
C VAL A 67 -3.49 -22.34 -8.91
N ASP A 68 -3.47 -23.42 -8.14
CA ASP A 68 -4.67 -24.18 -7.74
C ASP A 68 -5.18 -23.77 -6.33
N ASN A 69 -4.39 -23.01 -5.58
CA ASN A 69 -4.73 -22.60 -4.21
C ASN A 69 -5.41 -21.25 -4.22
N ASP A 70 -6.64 -21.17 -3.68
CA ASP A 70 -7.46 -19.96 -3.67
C ASP A 70 -6.83 -18.81 -2.88
N ASP A 71 -6.18 -19.08 -1.74
CA ASP A 71 -5.53 -18.06 -0.92
C ASP A 71 -4.30 -17.47 -1.64
N GLU A 72 -3.52 -18.33 -2.31
CA GLU A 72 -2.40 -17.89 -3.14
C GLU A 72 -2.88 -17.09 -4.35
N ALA A 73 -3.94 -17.55 -5.01
CA ALA A 73 -4.54 -16.84 -6.14
C ALA A 73 -5.04 -15.46 -5.72
N ALA A 74 -5.71 -15.35 -4.57
CA ALA A 74 -6.20 -14.07 -4.05
C ALA A 74 -5.05 -13.08 -3.75
N ASP A 75 -3.95 -13.56 -3.15
CA ASP A 75 -2.75 -12.76 -2.89
C ASP A 75 -2.11 -12.27 -4.20
N LEU A 76 -1.95 -13.16 -5.20
CA LEU A 76 -1.39 -12.81 -6.50
C LEU A 76 -2.26 -11.82 -7.28
N VAL A 77 -3.59 -11.97 -7.25
CA VAL A 77 -4.52 -11.00 -7.84
C VAL A 77 -4.36 -9.63 -7.19
N TYR A 78 -4.29 -9.58 -5.86
CA TYR A 78 -4.08 -8.33 -5.13
C TYR A 78 -2.73 -7.71 -5.47
N GLN A 79 -1.66 -8.49 -5.52
CA GLN A 79 -0.32 -8.02 -5.91
C GLN A 79 -0.32 -7.42 -7.32
N GLU A 80 -0.94 -8.07 -8.31
CA GLU A 80 -1.00 -7.56 -9.68
C GLU A 80 -1.78 -6.23 -9.74
N CYS A 81 -2.89 -6.14 -9.02
CA CYS A 81 -3.67 -4.90 -8.92
C CYS A 81 -2.88 -3.76 -8.26
N ALA A 82 -2.15 -4.05 -7.17
CA ALA A 82 -1.32 -3.08 -6.49
C ALA A 82 -0.11 -2.65 -7.34
N ALA A 83 0.51 -3.58 -8.06
CA ALA A 83 1.62 -3.29 -8.96
C ALA A 83 1.22 -2.31 -10.08
N ARG A 84 -0.03 -2.35 -10.56
CA ARG A 84 -0.55 -1.34 -11.50
C ARG A 84 -0.52 0.07 -10.90
N ILE A 85 -0.96 0.21 -9.64
CA ILE A 85 -0.93 1.50 -8.94
C ILE A 85 0.52 1.94 -8.72
N MET A 86 1.40 1.02 -8.31
CA MET A 86 2.81 1.32 -8.10
C MET A 86 3.45 1.89 -9.37
N LYS A 87 3.13 1.34 -10.55
CA LYS A 87 3.59 1.89 -11.84
C LYS A 87 3.10 3.32 -12.07
N GLY A 88 1.86 3.63 -11.69
CA GLY A 88 1.30 4.97 -11.83
C GLY A 88 1.98 6.01 -10.94
N PHE A 89 2.34 5.64 -9.71
CA PHE A 89 3.02 6.52 -8.75
C PHE A 89 4.55 6.53 -8.88
N LEU A 90 5.14 5.61 -9.64
CA LEU A 90 6.59 5.50 -9.78
C LEU A 90 7.27 6.77 -10.32
N PRO A 91 6.73 7.48 -11.33
CA PRO A 91 7.32 8.73 -11.79
C PRO A 91 7.43 9.79 -10.68
N LEU A 92 6.39 9.90 -9.84
CA LEU A 92 6.40 10.83 -8.70
C LEU A 92 7.45 10.42 -7.66
N HIS A 93 7.59 9.13 -7.41
CA HIS A 93 8.61 8.59 -6.51
C HIS A 93 10.04 8.93 -6.96
N GLU A 94 10.30 8.80 -8.25
CA GLU A 94 11.61 9.12 -8.83
C GLU A 94 11.88 10.63 -8.84
N GLN A 95 10.91 11.44 -9.24
CA GLN A 95 11.04 12.89 -9.33
C GLN A 95 11.20 13.56 -7.97
N SER A 96 10.56 13.04 -6.93
CA SER A 96 10.67 13.55 -5.56
C SER A 96 11.93 13.10 -4.81
N GLY A 97 12.81 12.33 -5.44
CA GLY A 97 13.97 11.74 -4.76
C GLY A 97 13.57 10.69 -3.72
N ARG A 98 12.49 9.96 -3.97
CA ARG A 98 11.91 8.90 -3.10
C ARG A 98 11.22 9.42 -1.84
N VAL A 99 10.84 10.69 -1.80
CA VAL A 99 10.05 11.26 -0.70
C VAL A 99 8.57 10.91 -0.87
N ASP A 100 8.04 11.08 -2.07
CA ASP A 100 6.64 10.82 -2.44
C ASP A 100 6.51 9.58 -3.33
N GLY A 101 5.31 9.29 -3.83
CA GLY A 101 5.04 8.21 -4.78
C GLY A 101 5.02 6.81 -4.16
N TRP A 102 4.96 6.71 -2.85
CA TRP A 102 4.84 5.44 -2.15
C TRP A 102 3.47 4.80 -2.35
N VAL A 103 3.45 3.47 -2.45
CA VAL A 103 2.21 2.68 -2.47
C VAL A 103 2.28 1.63 -1.38
N THR A 104 1.35 1.73 -0.42
CA THR A 104 1.29 0.74 0.65
C THR A 104 0.53 -0.49 0.22
N ILE A 105 1.00 -1.66 0.63
CA ILE A 105 0.29 -2.94 0.49
C ILE A 105 0.17 -3.55 1.89
N GLN A 106 -1.07 -3.89 2.27
CA GLN A 106 -1.40 -4.61 3.50
C GLN A 106 -1.60 -6.09 3.18
N ASP A 107 -1.04 -6.98 3.98
CA ASP A 107 -1.19 -8.43 3.82
C ASP A 107 -2.58 -8.92 4.26
N ASP A 108 -2.80 -10.22 4.16
CA ASP A 108 -4.01 -10.90 4.59
C ASP A 108 -4.22 -10.76 6.11
N PRO A 109 -5.28 -10.05 6.56
CA PRO A 109 -5.52 -9.80 7.98
C PRO A 109 -5.77 -11.09 8.80
N ARG A 110 -6.09 -12.21 8.16
CA ARG A 110 -6.23 -13.50 8.84
C ARG A 110 -4.89 -14.04 9.37
N ARG A 111 -3.77 -13.44 8.94
CA ARG A 111 -2.40 -13.84 9.29
C ARG A 111 -1.66 -12.79 10.11
N ASP A 112 -2.32 -11.72 10.52
CA ASP A 112 -1.72 -10.60 11.23
C ASP A 112 -1.15 -10.99 12.61
N GLU A 113 -1.60 -12.10 13.21
CA GLU A 113 -1.05 -12.61 14.48
C GLU A 113 0.27 -13.38 14.34
N ASP A 114 0.73 -13.64 13.11
CA ASP A 114 1.98 -14.34 12.81
C ASP A 114 3.03 -13.39 12.22
N ALA A 115 3.97 -12.95 13.06
CA ALA A 115 5.06 -12.06 12.64
C ALA A 115 5.90 -12.63 11.49
N LYS A 116 6.08 -13.97 11.43
CA LYS A 116 6.80 -14.60 10.32
C LYS A 116 6.00 -14.48 9.02
N ALA A 117 4.68 -14.70 9.05
CA ALA A 117 3.82 -14.54 7.90
C ALA A 117 3.85 -13.10 7.37
N ILE A 118 3.76 -12.09 8.26
CA ILE A 118 3.89 -10.67 7.92
C ILE A 118 5.22 -10.40 7.21
N MET A 119 6.33 -10.90 7.75
CA MET A 119 7.65 -10.71 7.16
C MET A 119 7.79 -11.38 5.78
N ASP A 120 7.34 -12.64 5.66
CA ASP A 120 7.39 -13.38 4.40
C ASP A 120 6.58 -12.68 3.30
N ALA A 121 5.38 -12.18 3.61
CA ALA A 121 4.55 -11.43 2.70
C ALA A 121 5.18 -10.08 2.33
N THR A 122 5.65 -9.32 3.30
CA THR A 122 6.35 -8.05 3.07
C THR A 122 7.53 -8.22 2.11
N LEU A 123 8.37 -9.24 2.32
CA LEU A 123 9.52 -9.49 1.46
C LEU A 123 9.14 -9.97 0.05
N ARG A 124 7.98 -10.63 -0.12
CA ARG A 124 7.43 -10.94 -1.44
C ARG A 124 6.94 -9.67 -2.14
N HIS A 125 6.14 -8.85 -1.45
CA HIS A 125 5.57 -7.61 -2.00
C HIS A 125 6.64 -6.58 -2.35
N ALA A 126 7.74 -6.51 -1.60
CA ALA A 126 8.86 -5.61 -1.90
C ALA A 126 9.51 -5.85 -3.28
N LYS A 127 9.32 -7.05 -3.85
CA LYS A 127 9.79 -7.37 -5.21
C LYS A 127 8.94 -6.75 -6.32
N LEU A 128 7.75 -6.23 -6.00
CA LEU A 128 6.84 -5.64 -6.98
C LEU A 128 7.35 -4.29 -7.51
N GLY A 129 8.12 -3.55 -6.72
CA GLY A 129 8.69 -2.28 -7.15
C GLY A 129 9.33 -1.48 -6.02
N ARG A 130 10.15 -0.51 -6.41
CA ARG A 130 10.97 0.29 -5.49
C ARG A 130 10.17 1.29 -4.65
N ASN A 131 8.95 1.60 -5.03
CA ASN A 131 8.03 2.47 -4.30
C ASN A 131 6.99 1.69 -3.47
N TYR A 132 7.32 0.45 -3.12
CA TYR A 132 6.59 -0.35 -2.16
C TYR A 132 6.82 0.15 -0.73
N MET A 133 5.73 0.26 0.04
CA MET A 133 5.77 0.53 1.47
C MET A 133 4.91 -0.52 2.20
N ALA A 134 5.49 -1.23 3.16
CA ALA A 134 4.78 -2.23 3.94
C ALA A 134 3.71 -1.56 4.82
N LYS A 135 2.44 -1.98 4.73
CA LYS A 135 1.39 -1.49 5.63
C LYS A 135 1.06 -2.58 6.65
N ILE A 136 1.41 -2.33 7.90
CA ILE A 136 1.38 -3.33 8.97
C ILE A 136 0.55 -2.81 10.15
N PRO A 137 -0.41 -3.61 10.66
CA PRO A 137 -1.22 -3.23 11.81
C PRO A 137 -0.37 -3.21 13.09
N VAL A 138 -0.64 -2.24 13.98
CA VAL A 138 0.09 -2.07 15.25
C VAL A 138 -0.51 -2.96 16.34
N ILE A 139 -0.22 -4.24 16.20
CA ILE A 139 -0.46 -5.30 17.19
C ILE A 139 0.87 -5.95 17.56
N SER A 140 0.92 -6.86 18.52
CA SER A 140 2.19 -7.41 19.04
C SER A 140 3.08 -8.02 17.94
N SER A 141 2.53 -8.83 17.05
CA SER A 141 3.24 -9.41 15.89
C SER A 141 3.67 -8.36 14.89
N GLY A 142 2.81 -7.37 14.62
CA GLY A 142 3.10 -6.24 13.74
C GLY A 142 4.23 -5.36 14.26
N ILE A 143 4.24 -5.04 15.57
CA ILE A 143 5.31 -4.25 16.21
C ILE A 143 6.66 -4.95 16.04
N ALA A 144 6.71 -6.27 16.29
CA ALA A 144 7.92 -7.06 16.09
C ALA A 144 8.42 -7.00 14.64
N SER A 145 7.49 -7.15 13.68
CA SER A 145 7.81 -7.08 12.24
C SER A 145 8.26 -5.69 11.82
N ILE A 146 7.59 -4.62 12.30
CA ILE A 146 7.99 -3.22 12.03
C ILE A 146 9.41 -2.97 12.51
N GLY A 147 9.76 -3.38 13.74
CA GLY A 147 11.10 -3.21 14.26
C GLY A 147 12.17 -3.92 13.42
N GLU A 148 11.88 -5.10 12.88
CA GLU A 148 12.79 -5.78 11.96
C GLU A 148 12.91 -5.07 10.61
N LEU A 149 11.81 -4.55 10.07
CA LEU A 149 11.81 -3.82 8.80
C LEU A 149 12.55 -2.48 8.89
N VAL A 150 12.39 -1.76 10.00
CA VAL A 150 13.13 -0.51 10.28
C VAL A 150 14.63 -0.79 10.30
N ARG A 151 15.09 -1.87 10.96
CA ARG A 151 16.51 -2.27 10.94
C ARG A 151 17.04 -2.62 9.55
N ARG A 152 16.16 -3.00 8.63
CA ARG A 152 16.49 -3.28 7.21
C ARG A 152 16.34 -2.07 6.30
N ASP A 153 16.10 -0.89 6.85
CA ASP A 153 15.86 0.36 6.09
C ASP A 153 14.70 0.23 5.09
N MET A 154 13.66 -0.49 5.46
CA MET A 154 12.46 -0.66 4.63
C MET A 154 11.38 0.33 5.03
N ALA A 155 10.71 0.91 4.03
CA ALA A 155 9.60 1.83 4.26
C ALA A 155 8.39 1.11 4.85
N VAL A 156 7.85 1.63 5.95
CA VAL A 156 6.71 1.07 6.67
C VAL A 156 5.65 2.13 6.94
N CYS A 157 4.40 1.74 6.72
CA CYS A 157 3.20 2.46 7.16
C CYS A 157 2.58 1.68 8.32
N ALA A 158 2.83 2.11 9.55
CA ALA A 158 2.17 1.57 10.73
C ALA A 158 0.68 1.97 10.70
N THR A 159 -0.22 1.00 10.65
CA THR A 159 -1.66 1.21 10.54
C THR A 159 -2.41 0.68 11.74
N GLU A 160 -3.69 1.06 11.87
CA GLU A 160 -4.54 0.62 13.00
C GLU A 160 -4.01 1.04 14.36
N MET A 161 -3.40 2.22 14.43
CA MET A 161 -3.02 2.89 15.67
C MET A 161 -4.20 3.69 16.23
N PHE A 162 -4.73 3.26 17.37
CA PHE A 162 -5.89 3.87 18.00
C PHE A 162 -5.59 4.44 19.38
N SER A 163 -4.33 4.35 19.84
CA SER A 163 -3.92 4.84 21.16
C SER A 163 -2.56 5.52 21.14
N VAL A 164 -2.34 6.43 22.09
CA VAL A 164 -1.02 7.05 22.32
C VAL A 164 0.03 6.00 22.66
N ALA A 165 -0.33 4.96 23.41
CA ALA A 165 0.60 3.89 23.78
C ALA A 165 1.14 3.15 22.54
N GLN A 166 0.28 2.80 21.56
CA GLN A 166 0.71 2.20 20.30
C GLN A 166 1.65 3.14 19.53
N THR A 167 1.30 4.44 19.48
CA THR A 167 2.13 5.44 18.79
C THR A 167 3.53 5.55 19.39
N LEU A 168 3.63 5.59 20.72
CA LEU A 168 4.91 5.66 21.43
C LEU A 168 5.79 4.44 21.14
N GLN A 169 5.21 3.23 21.16
CA GLN A 169 5.94 2.00 20.84
C GLN A 169 6.51 2.04 19.41
N ILE A 170 5.76 2.56 18.44
CA ILE A 170 6.27 2.69 17.08
C ILE A 170 7.38 3.74 17.00
N CYS A 171 7.22 4.91 17.65
CA CYS A 171 8.26 5.94 17.68
C CYS A 171 9.58 5.43 18.28
N GLU A 172 9.52 4.57 19.29
CA GLU A 172 10.72 3.96 19.92
C GLU A 172 11.50 3.06 18.96
N LEU A 173 10.83 2.46 17.96
CA LEU A 173 11.50 1.60 16.98
C LEU A 173 12.36 2.39 15.96
N TYR A 174 12.14 3.69 15.84
CA TYR A 174 12.87 4.58 14.92
C TYR A 174 14.02 5.37 15.61
N GLN A 175 14.29 5.09 16.87
CA GLN A 175 15.40 5.69 17.62
C GLN A 175 16.67 4.84 17.53
#